data_d76fd03e813f608e7066bb8c5fb07190
#
_entry.id   d76fd03e813f608e7066bb8c5fb07190
#
_cell.length_a   1.000
_cell.length_b   1.000
_cell.length_c   1.000
_cell.angle_alpha   90.00
_cell.angle_beta   90.00
_cell.angle_gamma   90.00
#
_symmetry.space_group_name_H-M   'P 1'
#
loop_
_entity.id
_entity.type
_entity.pdbx_description
1 polymer ?
#
loop_
_entity_poly.entity_id
_entity_poly.type
_entity_poly.pdbx_seq_one_letter_code
_entity_poly.pdbx_strand_id
1 'polypeptide(L)'
;MIESAQQKSGTLQGLAKAEGKEGIGMSKNGRALGRVITAMVTPFDENGQVNYAEAERLVEHLIQTGSEGIVVAGTTGESPTLSHKEKLELFRVVKQAAAGRAKVIAGTGNYNTAESVELTKEAEQIGVDGVLLVCPYYNRPNQEGLFQHFKTVAQATSLPVILYNIPSRTGRNIEASTTLRLAEEVPNIVGIKEASGDMKQVADICSKAPEGFAVWSGNDEDTFHIVALGGVGVISVVSHICGQECKQMIEALEKGDLQTARQIHFKLMPLVRALFPPTSPNPAPIKAALNLLGFKVGAPRLPL
;
A
#
# COMPACT_ATOMS: atom_id res chain seq x y z
N MET A 1 -29.91 -38.68 44.81
CA MET A 1 -28.57 -38.29 45.27
C MET A 1 -27.99 -37.40 44.19
N ILE A 2 -28.27 -36.12 44.37
CA ILE A 2 -27.74 -35.02 43.52
C ILE A 2 -26.84 -34.23 44.47
N GLU A 3 -25.53 -34.35 44.31
CA GLU A 3 -24.59 -33.43 44.96
C GLU A 3 -23.28 -33.35 44.19
N SER A 4 -22.79 -32.08 44.09
CA SER A 4 -21.42 -31.69 43.74
C SER A 4 -20.99 -31.68 42.27
N ALA A 5 -21.34 -30.59 41.60
CA ALA A 5 -20.55 -29.98 40.49
C ALA A 5 -20.51 -28.46 40.62
N GLN A 6 -20.08 -27.97 41.78
CA GLN A 6 -19.61 -26.60 41.97
C GLN A 6 -18.16 -26.66 42.44
N GLN A 7 -17.25 -26.30 41.59
CA GLN A 7 -15.91 -25.70 41.82
C GLN A 7 -14.97 -26.06 40.68
N LYS A 8 -14.84 -25.14 39.75
CA LYS A 8 -13.58 -24.82 39.04
C LYS A 8 -13.82 -23.62 38.13
N SER A 9 -14.18 -22.50 38.73
CA SER A 9 -13.93 -21.16 38.13
C SER A 9 -12.64 -20.64 38.79
N GLY A 10 -11.55 -20.69 38.11
CA GLY A 10 -10.28 -20.19 38.61
C GLY A 10 -9.16 -20.51 37.64
N THR A 11 -8.49 -19.50 37.17
CA THR A 11 -7.21 -19.52 36.45
C THR A 11 -7.28 -19.39 34.94
N LEU A 12 -7.69 -18.24 34.46
CA LEU A 12 -7.17 -17.64 33.23
C LEU A 12 -6.55 -16.26 33.55
N GLN A 13 -5.85 -16.18 34.68
CA GLN A 13 -4.96 -15.08 35.02
C GLN A 13 -3.58 -15.67 35.25
N GLY A 14 -2.73 -15.59 34.26
CA GLY A 14 -1.34 -16.05 34.46
C GLY A 14 -0.61 -16.40 33.17
N LEU A 15 -0.78 -15.63 32.08
CA LEU A 15 0.26 -15.57 31.05
C LEU A 15 1.07 -14.30 31.33
N ALA A 16 2.07 -14.52 32.17
CA ALA A 16 3.00 -13.54 32.65
C ALA A 16 3.82 -12.92 31.54
N LYS A 17 3.98 -11.63 31.66
CA LYS A 17 5.12 -10.78 31.28
C LYS A 17 6.37 -11.58 30.93
N ALA A 18 6.71 -11.64 29.64
CA ALA A 18 8.09 -11.83 29.22
C ALA A 18 8.78 -10.49 29.40
N GLU A 19 9.71 -10.44 30.30
CA GLU A 19 10.55 -9.29 30.59
C GLU A 19 11.36 -8.87 29.38
N GLY A 20 11.35 -7.56 29.13
CA GLY A 20 11.89 -6.94 27.96
C GLY A 20 13.39 -7.09 27.80
N LYS A 21 13.79 -7.28 26.58
CA LYS A 21 15.06 -6.76 26.09
C LYS A 21 14.80 -5.33 25.62
N GLU A 22 15.26 -4.36 26.37
CA GLU A 22 15.38 -2.96 25.93
C GLU A 22 16.37 -2.88 24.77
N GLY A 23 15.87 -3.12 23.56
CA GLY A 23 16.49 -2.61 22.35
C GLY A 23 15.88 -1.23 22.11
N ILE A 24 16.69 -0.21 21.94
CA ILE A 24 16.29 1.12 21.46
C ILE A 24 15.84 0.94 19.99
N GLY A 25 14.68 0.34 19.80
CA GLY A 25 14.02 0.22 18.52
C GLY A 25 13.14 1.44 18.30
N MET A 26 13.38 2.21 17.24
CA MET A 26 12.41 3.20 16.79
C MET A 26 11.07 2.47 16.61
N SER A 27 10.04 2.90 17.34
CA SER A 27 8.70 2.35 17.23
C SER A 27 8.25 2.48 15.78
N LYS A 28 7.88 1.35 15.15
CA LYS A 28 7.30 1.39 13.80
C LYS A 28 5.98 2.16 13.85
N ASN A 29 5.77 3.03 12.90
CA ASN A 29 4.53 3.79 12.78
C ASN A 29 4.07 3.84 11.32
N GLY A 30 3.78 2.68 10.75
CA GLY A 30 3.32 2.59 9.37
C GLY A 30 2.02 3.35 9.14
N ARG A 31 1.10 3.31 10.11
CA ARG A 31 -0.19 4.02 10.04
C ARG A 31 -0.04 5.54 9.82
N ALA A 32 1.08 6.14 10.21
CA ALA A 32 1.35 7.56 9.96
C ALA A 32 1.43 7.93 8.48
N LEU A 33 1.56 6.97 7.58
CA LEU A 33 1.51 7.18 6.13
C LEU A 33 0.09 7.32 5.57
N GLY A 34 -0.93 7.02 6.39
CA GLY A 34 -2.35 7.13 6.03
C GLY A 34 -3.06 5.78 5.94
N ARG A 35 -4.39 5.83 6.04
CA ARG A 35 -5.28 4.65 5.92
C ARG A 35 -5.80 4.49 4.50
N VAL A 36 -6.16 5.61 3.85
CA VAL A 36 -6.54 5.66 2.43
C VAL A 36 -5.39 6.29 1.66
N ILE A 37 -4.66 5.48 0.94
CA ILE A 37 -3.53 5.89 0.10
C ILE A 37 -3.94 5.63 -1.34
N THR A 38 -3.91 6.65 -2.20
CA THR A 38 -4.25 6.44 -3.62
C THR A 38 -3.02 6.08 -4.43
N ALA A 39 -3.06 4.94 -5.12
CA ALA A 39 -2.07 4.58 -6.12
C ALA A 39 -2.34 5.39 -7.40
N MET A 40 -1.81 6.61 -7.44
CA MET A 40 -2.13 7.61 -8.45
C MET A 40 -1.73 7.18 -9.87
N VAL A 41 -2.62 7.40 -10.85
CA VAL A 41 -2.28 7.28 -12.27
C VAL A 41 -1.26 8.34 -12.65
N THR A 42 -0.40 8.08 -13.63
CA THR A 42 0.42 9.10 -14.27
C THR A 42 -0.34 9.69 -15.43
N PRO A 43 -0.71 10.99 -15.41
CA PRO A 43 -1.33 11.64 -16.54
C PRO A 43 -0.34 11.76 -17.71
N PHE A 44 -0.82 11.45 -18.91
CA PHE A 44 -0.09 11.69 -20.16
C PHE A 44 -0.89 12.61 -21.08
N ASP A 45 -0.18 13.39 -21.90
CA ASP A 45 -0.77 14.17 -22.97
C ASP A 45 -1.06 13.31 -24.21
N GLU A 46 -1.55 13.93 -25.29
CA GLU A 46 -1.86 13.26 -26.55
C GLU A 46 -0.62 12.69 -27.26
N ASN A 47 0.58 13.16 -26.92
CA ASN A 47 1.85 12.67 -27.44
C ASN A 47 2.49 11.61 -26.53
N GLY A 48 1.80 11.19 -25.46
CA GLY A 48 2.32 10.24 -24.47
C GLY A 48 3.40 10.81 -23.55
N GLN A 49 3.56 12.14 -23.50
CA GLN A 49 4.45 12.79 -22.52
C GLN A 49 3.76 12.96 -21.19
N VAL A 50 4.51 12.95 -20.09
CA VAL A 50 3.95 13.17 -18.76
C VAL A 50 3.34 14.55 -18.65
N ASN A 51 2.05 14.64 -18.31
CA ASN A 51 1.33 15.89 -18.08
C ASN A 51 1.42 16.27 -16.59
N TYR A 52 2.48 16.99 -16.23
CA TYR A 52 2.74 17.38 -14.84
C TYR A 52 1.68 18.34 -14.29
N ALA A 53 1.14 19.24 -15.11
CA ALA A 53 0.07 20.15 -14.68
C ALA A 53 -1.22 19.38 -14.32
N GLU A 54 -1.55 18.35 -15.08
CA GLU A 54 -2.70 17.50 -14.73
C GLU A 54 -2.40 16.60 -13.52
N ALA A 55 -1.13 16.23 -13.29
CA ALA A 55 -0.74 15.53 -12.07
C ALA A 55 -0.97 16.41 -10.83
N GLU A 56 -0.62 17.69 -10.86
CA GLU A 56 -0.92 18.65 -9.78
C GLU A 56 -2.42 18.77 -9.52
N ARG A 57 -3.22 18.92 -10.58
CA ARG A 57 -4.68 19.00 -10.49
C ARG A 57 -5.27 17.73 -9.89
N LEU A 58 -4.76 16.56 -10.28
CA LEU A 58 -5.20 15.28 -9.75
C LEU A 58 -4.85 15.13 -8.27
N VAL A 59 -3.66 15.55 -7.83
CA VAL A 59 -3.27 15.57 -6.40
C VAL A 59 -4.27 16.35 -5.57
N GLU A 60 -4.66 17.55 -6.03
CA GLU A 60 -5.64 18.39 -5.33
C GLU A 60 -6.99 17.67 -5.18
N HIS A 61 -7.47 17.04 -6.26
CA HIS A 61 -8.68 16.24 -6.24
C HIS A 61 -8.60 15.07 -5.24
N LEU A 62 -7.50 14.31 -5.26
CA LEU A 62 -7.32 13.14 -4.39
C LEU A 62 -7.34 13.55 -2.91
N ILE A 63 -6.71 14.65 -2.55
CA ILE A 63 -6.71 15.18 -1.19
C ILE A 63 -8.13 15.60 -0.77
N GLN A 64 -8.84 16.35 -1.62
CA GLN A 64 -10.20 16.81 -1.35
C GLN A 64 -11.20 15.65 -1.24
N THR A 65 -10.95 14.55 -1.92
CA THR A 65 -11.79 13.35 -1.91
C THR A 65 -11.37 12.28 -0.90
N GLY A 66 -10.45 12.60 0.02
CA GLY A 66 -10.19 11.80 1.22
C GLY A 66 -8.92 10.97 1.21
N SER A 67 -8.03 11.13 0.23
CA SER A 67 -6.71 10.48 0.25
C SER A 67 -5.82 11.10 1.34
N GLU A 68 -5.34 10.25 2.25
CA GLU A 68 -4.38 10.62 3.30
C GLU A 68 -2.93 10.47 2.82
N GLY A 69 -2.74 9.65 1.78
CA GLY A 69 -1.46 9.44 1.11
C GLY A 69 -1.63 9.19 -0.39
N ILE A 70 -0.54 9.37 -1.12
CA ILE A 70 -0.49 9.21 -2.58
C ILE A 70 0.77 8.41 -2.94
N VAL A 71 0.60 7.27 -3.59
CA VAL A 71 1.71 6.53 -4.21
C VAL A 71 1.94 7.06 -5.61
N VAL A 72 3.16 7.47 -5.89
CA VAL A 72 3.60 7.99 -7.19
C VAL A 72 4.48 6.96 -7.89
N ALA A 73 4.31 6.78 -9.18
CA ALA A 73 5.03 5.80 -10.00
C ALA A 73 4.96 4.37 -9.43
N GLY A 74 3.79 3.98 -8.88
CA GLY A 74 3.47 2.58 -8.60
C GLY A 74 2.99 1.85 -9.87
N THR A 75 2.35 0.68 -9.72
CA THR A 75 1.77 -0.09 -10.84
C THR A 75 0.74 0.73 -11.61
N THR A 76 -0.20 1.35 -10.90
CA THR A 76 -1.24 2.21 -11.48
C THR A 76 -0.67 3.47 -12.13
N GLY A 77 0.48 3.94 -11.63
CA GLY A 77 1.25 5.05 -12.20
C GLY A 77 2.16 4.64 -13.36
N GLU A 78 2.04 3.42 -13.88
CA GLU A 78 2.78 2.91 -15.05
C GLU A 78 4.31 2.98 -14.89
N SER A 79 4.82 2.70 -13.70
CA SER A 79 6.26 2.77 -13.37
C SER A 79 7.18 2.10 -14.41
N PRO A 80 6.86 0.93 -15.01
CA PRO A 80 7.73 0.30 -16.00
C PRO A 80 7.93 1.10 -17.29
N THR A 81 7.00 1.99 -17.65
CA THR A 81 7.07 2.79 -18.89
C THR A 81 7.56 4.22 -18.65
N LEU A 82 7.85 4.58 -17.40
CA LEU A 82 8.43 5.86 -17.03
C LEU A 82 9.96 5.78 -17.02
N SER A 83 10.60 6.75 -17.63
CA SER A 83 12.04 6.94 -17.50
C SER A 83 12.41 7.36 -16.07
N HIS A 84 13.67 7.18 -15.71
CA HIS A 84 14.19 7.61 -14.42
C HIS A 84 13.92 9.11 -14.14
N LYS A 85 14.17 9.95 -15.14
CA LYS A 85 13.93 11.41 -15.05
C LYS A 85 12.45 11.74 -14.83
N GLU A 86 11.53 11.07 -15.53
CA GLU A 86 10.10 11.27 -15.36
C GLU A 86 9.64 10.89 -13.95
N LYS A 87 10.17 9.81 -13.38
CA LYS A 87 9.86 9.42 -12.00
C LYS A 87 10.29 10.49 -11.00
N LEU A 88 11.52 10.97 -11.09
CA LEU A 88 12.03 12.00 -10.19
C LEU A 88 11.24 13.30 -10.31
N GLU A 89 10.88 13.72 -11.52
CA GLU A 89 10.08 14.91 -11.72
C GLU A 89 8.66 14.75 -11.18
N LEU A 90 8.02 13.58 -11.40
CA LEU A 90 6.71 13.28 -10.79
C LEU A 90 6.77 13.31 -9.26
N PHE A 91 7.83 12.79 -8.64
CA PHE A 91 7.99 12.86 -7.19
C PHE A 91 8.04 14.32 -6.70
N ARG A 92 8.81 15.21 -7.39
CA ARG A 92 8.88 16.63 -7.04
C ARG A 92 7.52 17.32 -7.18
N VAL A 93 6.90 17.17 -8.35
CA VAL A 93 5.62 17.81 -8.65
C VAL A 93 4.54 17.39 -7.65
N VAL A 94 4.40 16.10 -7.41
CA VAL A 94 3.38 15.58 -6.47
C VAL A 94 3.71 16.00 -5.02
N LYS A 95 4.99 16.02 -4.63
CA LYS A 95 5.39 16.46 -3.28
C LYS A 95 5.09 17.95 -3.07
N GLN A 96 5.34 18.77 -4.07
CA GLN A 96 5.02 20.20 -4.03
C GLN A 96 3.51 20.44 -3.98
N ALA A 97 2.75 19.78 -4.86
CA ALA A 97 1.29 19.90 -4.90
C ALA A 97 0.62 19.42 -3.62
N ALA A 98 1.11 18.33 -3.04
CA ALA A 98 0.59 17.81 -1.76
C ALA A 98 0.82 18.80 -0.61
N ALA A 99 1.91 19.54 -0.60
CA ALA A 99 2.23 20.59 0.37
C ALA A 99 2.03 20.16 1.85
N GLY A 100 2.35 18.91 2.19
CA GLY A 100 2.18 18.32 3.52
C GLY A 100 0.75 17.94 3.90
N ARG A 101 -0.25 18.17 3.04
CA ARG A 101 -1.67 17.83 3.27
C ARG A 101 -1.95 16.34 3.09
N ALA A 102 -1.13 15.64 2.33
CA ALA A 102 -1.12 14.19 2.20
C ALA A 102 0.32 13.68 2.18
N LYS A 103 0.53 12.43 2.57
CA LYS A 103 1.83 11.76 2.50
C LYS A 103 2.14 11.36 1.06
N VAL A 104 3.35 11.61 0.60
CA VAL A 104 3.81 11.22 -0.74
C VAL A 104 4.76 10.04 -0.62
N ILE A 105 4.40 8.94 -1.28
CA ILE A 105 5.11 7.66 -1.23
C ILE A 105 5.62 7.35 -2.64
N ALA A 106 6.95 7.29 -2.80
CA ALA A 106 7.56 7.03 -4.10
C ALA A 106 7.64 5.53 -4.39
N GLY A 107 7.19 5.11 -5.56
CA GLY A 107 7.39 3.76 -6.07
C GLY A 107 8.81 3.60 -6.61
N THR A 108 9.72 3.08 -5.82
CA THR A 108 11.15 2.97 -6.16
C THR A 108 11.64 1.54 -6.39
N GLY A 109 10.82 0.53 -6.03
CA GLY A 109 11.17 -0.88 -6.20
C GLY A 109 11.09 -1.34 -7.65
N ASN A 110 12.04 -2.19 -8.07
CA ASN A 110 12.02 -2.96 -9.30
C ASN A 110 12.79 -4.29 -9.12
N TYR A 111 13.07 -5.01 -10.21
CA TYR A 111 13.81 -6.28 -10.19
C TYR A 111 15.33 -6.11 -10.04
N ASN A 112 15.86 -4.90 -10.11
CA ASN A 112 17.28 -4.58 -9.96
C ASN A 112 17.53 -3.87 -8.63
N THR A 113 18.24 -4.51 -7.72
CA THR A 113 18.51 -3.96 -6.38
C THR A 113 19.30 -2.65 -6.45
N ALA A 114 20.29 -2.55 -7.33
CA ALA A 114 21.13 -1.34 -7.44
C ALA A 114 20.32 -0.12 -7.93
N GLU A 115 19.48 -0.29 -8.95
CA GLU A 115 18.58 0.77 -9.44
C GLU A 115 17.53 1.16 -8.39
N SER A 116 17.00 0.18 -7.64
CA SER A 116 16.07 0.45 -6.54
C SER A 116 16.73 1.26 -5.43
N VAL A 117 17.99 0.99 -5.10
CA VAL A 117 18.78 1.77 -4.13
C VAL A 117 19.02 3.19 -4.61
N GLU A 118 19.43 3.36 -5.87
CA GLU A 118 19.67 4.68 -6.47
C GLU A 118 18.41 5.55 -6.45
N LEU A 119 17.31 5.04 -7.02
CA LEU A 119 16.04 5.78 -7.08
C LEU A 119 15.49 6.08 -5.68
N THR A 120 15.69 5.18 -4.71
CA THR A 120 15.26 5.40 -3.32
C THR A 120 16.02 6.54 -2.67
N LYS A 121 17.35 6.64 -2.86
CA LYS A 121 18.16 7.75 -2.34
C LYS A 121 17.76 9.08 -2.95
N GLU A 122 17.51 9.11 -4.25
CA GLU A 122 17.07 10.33 -4.93
C GLU A 122 15.67 10.77 -4.52
N ALA A 123 14.74 9.81 -4.29
CA ALA A 123 13.43 10.09 -3.74
C ALA A 123 13.52 10.69 -2.32
N GLU A 124 14.44 10.20 -1.48
CA GLU A 124 14.71 10.78 -0.16
C GLU A 124 15.21 12.21 -0.25
N GLN A 125 16.12 12.50 -1.19
CA GLN A 125 16.62 13.88 -1.43
C GLN A 125 15.52 14.85 -1.89
N ILE A 126 14.51 14.36 -2.62
CA ILE A 126 13.33 15.14 -3.00
C ILE A 126 12.44 15.43 -1.79
N GLY A 127 12.55 14.64 -0.71
CA GLY A 127 11.80 14.84 0.52
C GLY A 127 10.43 14.15 0.54
N VAL A 128 10.26 13.03 -0.18
CA VAL A 128 9.05 12.21 -0.08
C VAL A 128 8.88 11.65 1.34
N ASP A 129 7.67 11.22 1.72
CA ASP A 129 7.38 10.79 3.08
C ASP A 129 7.59 9.27 3.31
N GLY A 130 7.83 8.52 2.24
CA GLY A 130 8.07 7.08 2.28
C GLY A 130 8.31 6.49 0.90
N VAL A 131 8.65 5.22 0.85
CA VAL A 131 8.86 4.49 -0.40
C VAL A 131 8.08 3.18 -0.43
N LEU A 132 7.63 2.79 -1.64
CA LEU A 132 6.95 1.54 -1.91
C LEU A 132 7.87 0.64 -2.76
N LEU A 133 8.22 -0.53 -2.24
CA LEU A 133 9.09 -1.49 -2.89
C LEU A 133 8.28 -2.70 -3.37
N VAL A 134 7.99 -2.76 -4.67
CA VAL A 134 7.33 -3.93 -5.26
C VAL A 134 8.26 -5.14 -5.21
N CYS A 135 7.69 -6.32 -4.98
CA CYS A 135 8.39 -7.60 -5.09
C CYS A 135 9.08 -7.69 -6.46
N PRO A 136 10.40 -8.00 -6.51
CA PRO A 136 11.09 -8.19 -7.77
C PRO A 136 10.36 -9.15 -8.71
N TYR A 137 10.04 -8.66 -9.89
CA TYR A 137 9.31 -9.36 -10.94
C TYR A 137 10.28 -9.90 -12.00
N TYR A 138 9.79 -10.80 -12.87
CA TYR A 138 10.53 -11.41 -13.98
C TYR A 138 11.65 -12.37 -13.55
N ASN A 139 12.69 -11.95 -12.80
CA ASN A 139 13.82 -12.77 -12.35
C ASN A 139 13.49 -13.74 -11.19
N ARG A 140 12.33 -13.60 -10.55
CA ARG A 140 11.70 -14.54 -9.59
C ARG A 140 12.65 -15.06 -8.50
N PRO A 141 13.22 -14.18 -7.66
CA PRO A 141 14.15 -14.58 -6.59
C PRO A 141 13.48 -15.53 -5.59
N ASN A 142 14.27 -16.34 -4.88
CA ASN A 142 13.79 -17.10 -3.73
C ASN A 142 13.57 -16.18 -2.51
N GLN A 143 13.04 -16.72 -1.40
CA GLN A 143 12.70 -15.92 -0.22
C GLN A 143 13.92 -15.23 0.40
N GLU A 144 15.09 -15.87 0.43
CA GLU A 144 16.33 -15.24 0.91
C GLU A 144 16.78 -14.11 -0.03
N GLY A 145 16.68 -14.28 -1.35
CA GLY A 145 16.94 -13.21 -2.31
C GLY A 145 15.99 -12.03 -2.14
N LEU A 146 14.70 -12.27 -1.86
CA LEU A 146 13.73 -11.22 -1.52
C LEU A 146 14.13 -10.49 -0.24
N PHE A 147 14.48 -11.25 0.81
CA PHE A 147 14.92 -10.67 2.08
C PHE A 147 16.14 -9.76 1.90
N GLN A 148 17.17 -10.23 1.20
CA GLN A 148 18.38 -9.45 0.97
C GLN A 148 18.13 -8.22 0.09
N HIS A 149 17.29 -8.34 -0.94
CA HIS A 149 16.88 -7.22 -1.79
C HIS A 149 16.22 -6.11 -0.97
N PHE A 150 15.14 -6.43 -0.24
CA PHE A 150 14.41 -5.44 0.53
C PHE A 150 15.24 -4.83 1.67
N LYS A 151 16.03 -5.65 2.36
CA LYS A 151 16.95 -5.19 3.42
C LYS A 151 17.98 -4.21 2.85
N THR A 152 18.60 -4.54 1.71
CA THR A 152 19.60 -3.68 1.06
C THR A 152 19.01 -2.33 0.65
N VAL A 153 17.82 -2.31 0.03
CA VAL A 153 17.16 -1.07 -0.37
C VAL A 153 16.72 -0.26 0.84
N ALA A 154 16.12 -0.90 1.84
CA ALA A 154 15.67 -0.22 3.05
C ALA A 154 16.84 0.39 3.86
N GLN A 155 17.98 -0.28 3.92
CA GLN A 155 19.19 0.24 4.59
C GLN A 155 19.84 1.42 3.87
N ALA A 156 19.47 1.70 2.63
CA ALA A 156 20.01 2.81 1.84
C ALA A 156 19.27 4.13 2.08
N THR A 157 18.23 4.15 2.92
CA THR A 157 17.40 5.33 3.22
C THR A 157 16.98 5.36 4.68
N SER A 158 16.67 6.55 5.19
CA SER A 158 16.03 6.74 6.49
C SER A 158 14.48 6.74 6.39
N LEU A 159 13.93 6.78 5.19
CA LEU A 159 12.48 6.85 4.97
C LEU A 159 11.76 5.57 5.41
N PRO A 160 10.49 5.69 5.83
CA PRO A 160 9.59 4.55 5.98
C PRO A 160 9.45 3.77 4.67
N VAL A 161 9.59 2.45 4.74
CA VAL A 161 9.53 1.53 3.60
C VAL A 161 8.28 0.67 3.72
N ILE A 162 7.49 0.62 2.65
CA ILE A 162 6.35 -0.29 2.48
C ILE A 162 6.76 -1.38 1.49
N LEU A 163 6.69 -2.63 1.89
CA LEU A 163 6.80 -3.78 0.97
C LEU A 163 5.54 -3.86 0.09
N TYR A 164 5.67 -4.35 -1.13
CA TYR A 164 4.51 -4.57 -1.98
C TYR A 164 4.50 -5.99 -2.56
N ASN A 165 3.56 -6.80 -2.08
CA ASN A 165 3.33 -8.17 -2.51
C ASN A 165 2.15 -8.25 -3.49
N ILE A 166 2.42 -8.64 -4.73
CA ILE A 166 1.42 -8.83 -5.79
C ILE A 166 1.82 -9.99 -6.72
N PRO A 167 1.68 -11.24 -6.29
CA PRO A 167 2.16 -12.40 -7.03
C PRO A 167 1.50 -12.58 -8.40
N SER A 168 0.27 -12.10 -8.59
CA SER A 168 -0.44 -12.13 -9.89
C SER A 168 0.28 -11.32 -10.98
N ARG A 169 1.10 -10.32 -10.62
CA ARG A 169 1.90 -9.51 -11.55
C ARG A 169 3.38 -9.87 -11.52
N THR A 170 3.93 -10.16 -10.35
CA THR A 170 5.36 -10.39 -10.19
C THR A 170 5.78 -11.83 -10.45
N GLY A 171 4.83 -12.77 -10.39
CA GLY A 171 5.12 -14.21 -10.46
C GLY A 171 5.87 -14.73 -9.23
N ARG A 172 5.96 -13.94 -8.15
CA ARG A 172 6.59 -14.32 -6.88
C ARG A 172 5.81 -13.75 -5.70
N ASN A 173 5.53 -14.60 -4.71
CA ASN A 173 4.94 -14.22 -3.44
C ASN A 173 6.03 -13.88 -2.42
N ILE A 174 5.86 -12.79 -1.66
CA ILE A 174 6.61 -12.54 -0.42
C ILE A 174 5.86 -13.31 0.66
N GLU A 175 6.44 -14.42 1.14
CA GLU A 175 5.80 -15.24 2.17
C GLU A 175 5.67 -14.50 3.50
N ALA A 176 4.69 -14.88 4.33
CA ALA A 176 4.50 -14.30 5.66
C ALA A 176 5.77 -14.34 6.50
N SER A 177 6.50 -15.47 6.47
CA SER A 177 7.77 -15.65 7.17
C SER A 177 8.84 -14.63 6.75
N THR A 178 8.95 -14.36 5.46
CA THR A 178 9.89 -13.37 4.90
C THR A 178 9.47 -11.95 5.31
N THR A 179 8.18 -11.64 5.23
CA THR A 179 7.61 -10.35 5.65
C THR A 179 7.88 -10.09 7.14
N LEU A 180 7.60 -11.07 8.00
CA LEU A 180 7.80 -10.96 9.43
C LEU A 180 9.28 -10.81 9.80
N ARG A 181 10.16 -11.56 9.17
CA ARG A 181 11.60 -11.43 9.35
C ARG A 181 12.10 -10.04 8.96
N LEU A 182 11.63 -9.48 7.83
CA LEU A 182 11.94 -8.10 7.44
C LEU A 182 11.38 -7.08 8.44
N ALA A 183 10.16 -7.31 8.92
CA ALA A 183 9.54 -6.45 9.92
C ALA A 183 10.32 -6.44 11.25
N GLU A 184 10.93 -7.54 11.64
CA GLU A 184 11.73 -7.66 12.87
C GLU A 184 13.14 -7.09 12.71
N GLU A 185 13.84 -7.49 11.61
CA GLU A 185 15.27 -7.18 11.44
C GLU A 185 15.55 -5.80 10.83
N VAL A 186 14.58 -5.18 10.14
CA VAL A 186 14.79 -3.92 9.41
C VAL A 186 13.87 -2.83 9.97
N PRO A 187 14.39 -1.91 10.79
CA PRO A 187 13.57 -0.98 11.56
C PRO A 187 12.67 -0.06 10.73
N ASN A 188 13.13 0.41 9.59
CA ASN A 188 12.38 1.32 8.72
C ASN A 188 11.47 0.62 7.71
N ILE A 189 11.41 -0.71 7.67
CA ILE A 189 10.31 -1.42 6.99
C ILE A 189 9.10 -1.39 7.94
N VAL A 190 8.15 -0.50 7.63
CA VAL A 190 7.03 -0.16 8.53
C VAL A 190 5.72 -0.83 8.16
N GLY A 191 5.68 -1.56 7.05
CA GLY A 191 4.46 -2.26 6.65
C GLY A 191 4.54 -2.92 5.28
N ILE A 192 3.41 -3.47 4.88
CA ILE A 192 3.22 -4.16 3.60
C ILE A 192 1.90 -3.75 2.93
N LYS A 193 1.95 -3.50 1.62
CA LYS A 193 0.80 -3.53 0.72
C LYS A 193 0.59 -4.97 0.27
N GLU A 194 -0.49 -5.59 0.73
CA GLU A 194 -0.77 -7.00 0.46
C GLU A 194 -1.85 -7.15 -0.61
N ALA A 195 -1.49 -7.76 -1.73
CA ALA A 195 -2.36 -7.98 -2.88
C ALA A 195 -2.26 -9.43 -3.40
N SER A 196 -1.97 -10.38 -2.52
CA SER A 196 -1.97 -11.81 -2.88
C SER A 196 -3.38 -12.40 -2.99
N GLY A 197 -4.37 -11.82 -2.31
CA GLY A 197 -5.69 -12.43 -2.13
C GLY A 197 -5.71 -13.59 -1.12
N ASP A 198 -4.59 -13.92 -0.48
CA ASP A 198 -4.49 -14.97 0.54
C ASP A 198 -4.76 -14.41 1.94
N MET A 199 -6.02 -14.51 2.37
CA MET A 199 -6.43 -14.04 3.70
C MET A 199 -5.79 -14.82 4.86
N LYS A 200 -5.29 -16.04 4.63
CA LYS A 200 -4.53 -16.78 5.66
C LYS A 200 -3.16 -16.14 5.85
N GLN A 201 -2.46 -15.79 4.76
CA GLN A 201 -1.20 -15.07 4.82
C GLN A 201 -1.38 -13.70 5.48
N VAL A 202 -2.46 -12.97 5.14
CA VAL A 202 -2.80 -11.69 5.79
C VAL A 202 -2.98 -11.86 7.29
N ALA A 203 -3.78 -12.85 7.72
CA ALA A 203 -4.03 -13.13 9.14
C ALA A 203 -2.72 -13.48 9.89
N ASP A 204 -1.84 -14.28 9.28
CA ASP A 204 -0.53 -14.61 9.84
C ASP A 204 0.34 -13.36 10.03
N ILE A 205 0.36 -12.45 9.05
CA ILE A 205 1.12 -11.20 9.16
C ILE A 205 0.51 -10.29 10.24
N CYS A 206 -0.80 -10.02 10.18
CA CYS A 206 -1.48 -9.15 11.15
C CYS A 206 -1.33 -9.63 12.61
N SER A 207 -1.35 -10.97 12.82
CA SER A 207 -1.29 -11.53 14.18
C SER A 207 0.12 -11.62 14.78
N LYS A 208 1.19 -11.59 13.94
CA LYS A 208 2.57 -11.87 14.38
C LYS A 208 3.53 -10.72 14.13
N ALA A 209 3.14 -9.72 13.33
CA ALA A 209 4.00 -8.57 13.06
C ALA A 209 4.24 -7.74 14.32
N PRO A 210 5.41 -7.10 14.45
CA PRO A 210 5.70 -6.22 15.57
C PRO A 210 4.74 -5.04 15.62
N GLU A 211 4.54 -4.48 16.81
CA GLU A 211 3.68 -3.33 17.04
C GLU A 211 4.04 -2.16 16.10
N GLY A 212 3.01 -1.52 15.54
CA GLY A 212 3.16 -0.41 14.59
C GLY A 212 3.47 -0.83 13.15
N PHE A 213 3.69 -2.12 12.86
CA PHE A 213 3.78 -2.60 11.49
C PHE A 213 2.39 -2.59 10.84
N ALA A 214 2.26 -1.94 9.68
CA ALA A 214 0.98 -1.72 9.02
C ALA A 214 0.76 -2.68 7.85
N VAL A 215 -0.47 -3.21 7.74
CA VAL A 215 -0.90 -4.00 6.58
C VAL A 215 -1.97 -3.22 5.84
N TRP A 216 -1.70 -2.82 4.60
CA TRP A 216 -2.70 -2.23 3.70
C TRP A 216 -3.17 -3.25 2.69
N SER A 217 -4.45 -3.23 2.40
CA SER A 217 -4.97 -3.93 1.23
C SER A 217 -4.35 -3.35 -0.05
N GLY A 218 -3.90 -4.22 -0.94
CA GLY A 218 -3.47 -3.83 -2.29
C GLY A 218 -4.55 -4.02 -3.35
N ASN A 219 -5.66 -4.69 -2.99
CA ASN A 219 -6.85 -4.90 -3.80
C ASN A 219 -8.05 -4.20 -3.16
N ASP A 220 -8.76 -3.36 -3.90
CA ASP A 220 -9.90 -2.62 -3.35
C ASP A 220 -11.01 -3.56 -2.82
N GLU A 221 -11.23 -4.71 -3.47
CA GLU A 221 -12.21 -5.72 -3.05
C GLU A 221 -11.87 -6.42 -1.71
N ASP A 222 -10.57 -6.50 -1.35
CA ASP A 222 -10.10 -7.16 -0.14
C ASP A 222 -10.06 -6.23 1.08
N THR A 223 -10.28 -4.92 0.89
CA THR A 223 -10.09 -3.91 1.92
C THR A 223 -10.89 -4.20 3.19
N PHE A 224 -12.18 -4.52 3.05
CA PHE A 224 -13.05 -4.87 4.18
C PHE A 224 -12.46 -6.03 5.00
N HIS A 225 -12.03 -7.09 4.32
CA HIS A 225 -11.51 -8.30 4.97
C HIS A 225 -10.19 -8.06 5.67
N ILE A 226 -9.26 -7.34 5.01
CA ILE A 226 -7.93 -7.06 5.56
C ILE A 226 -8.02 -6.14 6.77
N VAL A 227 -8.87 -5.10 6.74
CA VAL A 227 -9.08 -4.21 7.89
C VAL A 227 -9.77 -4.95 9.05
N ALA A 228 -10.73 -5.84 8.76
CA ALA A 228 -11.34 -6.69 9.78
C ALA A 228 -10.35 -7.67 10.45
N LEU A 229 -9.27 -8.06 9.76
CA LEU A 229 -8.17 -8.88 10.30
C LEU A 229 -7.11 -8.06 11.06
N GLY A 230 -7.27 -6.74 11.19
CA GLY A 230 -6.32 -5.86 11.87
C GLY A 230 -5.43 -5.04 10.93
N GLY A 231 -5.65 -5.07 9.62
CA GLY A 231 -5.02 -4.16 8.67
C GLY A 231 -5.44 -2.71 8.90
N VAL A 232 -4.62 -1.77 8.46
CA VAL A 232 -4.82 -0.33 8.74
C VAL A 232 -5.61 0.41 7.67
N GLY A 233 -5.74 -0.17 6.46
CA GLY A 233 -6.39 0.52 5.35
C GLY A 233 -6.11 -0.07 3.98
N VAL A 234 -6.02 0.79 2.97
CA VAL A 234 -5.89 0.41 1.57
C VAL A 234 -4.92 1.32 0.81
N ILE A 235 -4.12 0.73 -0.08
CA ILE A 235 -3.44 1.46 -1.15
C ILE A 235 -4.21 1.19 -2.44
N SER A 236 -5.13 2.07 -2.76
CA SER A 236 -6.35 1.90 -3.56
C SER A 236 -6.21 2.44 -4.97
N VAL A 237 -7.01 1.90 -5.89
CA VAL A 237 -7.30 2.49 -7.20
C VAL A 237 -8.68 3.17 -7.17
N VAL A 238 -9.68 2.57 -6.54
CA VAL A 238 -11.04 3.11 -6.49
C VAL A 238 -11.12 4.45 -5.77
N SER A 239 -10.16 4.73 -4.88
CA SER A 239 -10.04 6.00 -4.17
C SER A 239 -9.77 7.22 -5.05
N HIS A 240 -9.41 7.05 -6.32
CA HIS A 240 -9.42 8.16 -7.28
C HIS A 240 -10.81 8.79 -7.42
N ILE A 241 -11.87 8.02 -7.19
CA ILE A 241 -13.27 8.41 -7.39
C ILE A 241 -14.04 8.41 -6.07
N CYS A 242 -13.84 7.39 -5.25
CA CYS A 242 -14.62 7.12 -4.02
C CYS A 242 -13.74 7.08 -2.77
N GLY A 243 -12.77 8.01 -2.64
CA GLY A 243 -11.85 8.05 -1.49
C GLY A 243 -12.57 8.28 -0.16
N GLN A 244 -13.60 9.12 -0.14
CA GLN A 244 -14.41 9.35 1.08
C GLN A 244 -15.15 8.09 1.53
N GLU A 245 -15.74 7.35 0.62
CA GLU A 245 -16.40 6.08 0.94
C GLU A 245 -15.40 5.03 1.43
N CYS A 246 -14.20 4.96 0.84
CA CYS A 246 -13.13 4.10 1.36
C CYS A 246 -12.78 4.48 2.80
N LYS A 247 -12.63 5.76 3.10
CA LYS A 247 -12.34 6.28 4.43
C LYS A 247 -13.46 5.94 5.42
N GLN A 248 -14.71 6.20 5.06
CA GLN A 248 -15.88 5.90 5.88
C GLN A 248 -15.99 4.40 6.19
N MET A 249 -15.71 3.52 5.23
CA MET A 249 -15.71 2.07 5.43
C MET A 249 -14.67 1.65 6.47
N ILE A 250 -13.44 2.17 6.35
CA ILE A 250 -12.35 1.87 7.28
C ILE A 250 -12.69 2.39 8.68
N GLU A 251 -13.20 3.62 8.80
CA GLU A 251 -13.61 4.21 10.09
C GLU A 251 -14.75 3.44 10.75
N ALA A 252 -15.70 2.93 9.98
CA ALA A 252 -16.77 2.08 10.49
C ALA A 252 -16.22 0.76 11.04
N LEU A 253 -15.30 0.11 10.34
CA LEU A 253 -14.62 -1.10 10.82
C LEU A 253 -13.83 -0.86 12.11
N GLU A 254 -13.08 0.24 12.19
CA GLU A 254 -12.34 0.63 13.40
C GLU A 254 -13.24 0.85 14.61
N LYS A 255 -14.46 1.32 14.39
CA LYS A 255 -15.49 1.52 15.44
C LYS A 255 -16.29 0.26 15.77
N GLY A 256 -16.05 -0.85 15.05
CA GLY A 256 -16.84 -2.08 15.18
C GLY A 256 -18.22 -2.03 14.53
N ASP A 257 -18.52 -0.99 13.74
CA ASP A 257 -19.77 -0.87 12.98
C ASP A 257 -19.70 -1.68 11.67
N LEU A 258 -19.81 -2.99 11.84
CA LEU A 258 -19.76 -3.95 10.71
C LEU A 258 -20.93 -3.75 9.73
N GLN A 259 -22.09 -3.26 10.22
CA GLN A 259 -23.26 -3.07 9.37
C GLN A 259 -23.01 -1.96 8.35
N THR A 260 -22.59 -0.79 8.81
CA THR A 260 -22.24 0.35 7.93
C THR A 260 -21.09 0.00 7.01
N ALA A 261 -20.02 -0.60 7.55
CA ALA A 261 -18.86 -0.97 6.74
C ALA A 261 -19.23 -1.92 5.60
N ARG A 262 -20.07 -2.94 5.87
CA ARG A 262 -20.55 -3.90 4.87
C ARG A 262 -21.43 -3.23 3.81
N GLN A 263 -22.28 -2.30 4.19
CA GLN A 263 -23.12 -1.56 3.23
C GLN A 263 -22.26 -0.74 2.28
N ILE A 264 -21.23 -0.04 2.79
CA ILE A 264 -20.31 0.73 1.96
C ILE A 264 -19.50 -0.21 1.06
N HIS A 265 -18.99 -1.32 1.58
CA HIS A 265 -18.29 -2.32 0.78
C HIS A 265 -19.14 -2.77 -0.42
N PHE A 266 -20.37 -3.19 -0.20
CA PHE A 266 -21.26 -3.62 -1.28
C PHE A 266 -21.60 -2.51 -2.27
N LYS A 267 -21.74 -1.25 -1.80
CA LYS A 267 -21.92 -0.08 -2.66
C LYS A 267 -20.73 0.17 -3.60
N LEU A 268 -19.51 -0.09 -3.13
CA LEU A 268 -18.27 0.10 -3.91
C LEU A 268 -18.03 -1.01 -4.94
N MET A 269 -18.51 -2.24 -4.69
CA MET A 269 -18.20 -3.41 -5.52
C MET A 269 -18.52 -3.27 -7.01
N PRO A 270 -19.64 -2.65 -7.45
CA PRO A 270 -19.89 -2.44 -8.88
C PRO A 270 -18.80 -1.61 -9.56
N LEU A 271 -18.33 -0.54 -8.90
CA LEU A 271 -17.24 0.29 -9.42
C LEU A 271 -15.91 -0.46 -9.42
N VAL A 272 -15.58 -1.15 -8.31
CA VAL A 272 -14.36 -1.97 -8.23
C VAL A 272 -14.29 -2.97 -9.39
N ARG A 273 -15.38 -3.71 -9.65
CA ARG A 273 -15.45 -4.67 -10.75
C ARG A 273 -15.32 -3.99 -12.13
N ALA A 274 -15.88 -2.80 -12.30
CA ALA A 274 -15.75 -2.03 -13.55
C ALA A 274 -14.30 -1.53 -13.77
N LEU A 275 -13.56 -1.26 -12.73
CA LEU A 275 -12.16 -0.82 -12.79
C LEU A 275 -11.15 -1.97 -12.96
N PHE A 276 -11.56 -3.22 -12.71
CA PHE A 276 -10.73 -4.42 -12.85
C PHE A 276 -11.38 -5.51 -13.71
N PRO A 277 -11.84 -5.19 -14.92
CA PRO A 277 -12.44 -6.20 -15.81
C PRO A 277 -11.34 -7.15 -16.31
N PRO A 278 -11.66 -8.42 -16.57
CA PRO A 278 -10.69 -9.39 -17.10
C PRO A 278 -10.09 -9.01 -18.46
N THR A 279 -10.79 -8.14 -19.20
CA THR A 279 -10.46 -7.75 -20.58
C THR A 279 -9.54 -6.54 -20.69
N SER A 280 -9.32 -5.79 -19.60
CA SER A 280 -8.50 -4.57 -19.64
C SER A 280 -7.73 -4.42 -18.33
N PRO A 281 -6.39 -4.43 -18.38
CA PRO A 281 -5.60 -4.32 -17.17
C PRO A 281 -5.62 -2.89 -16.59
N ASN A 282 -5.55 -2.80 -15.24
CA ASN A 282 -5.24 -1.53 -14.57
C ASN A 282 -3.86 -1.03 -15.05
N PRO A 283 -3.74 0.30 -15.46
CA PRO A 283 -4.61 1.41 -15.13
C PRO A 283 -5.59 1.85 -16.24
N ALA A 284 -5.74 1.12 -17.35
CA ALA A 284 -6.56 1.60 -18.45
C ALA A 284 -8.01 1.95 -18.04
N PRO A 285 -8.76 1.13 -17.26
CA PRO A 285 -10.13 1.48 -16.88
C PRO A 285 -10.22 2.71 -15.96
N ILE A 286 -9.32 2.86 -15.01
CA ILE A 286 -9.35 4.05 -14.13
C ILE A 286 -8.98 5.32 -14.88
N LYS A 287 -8.05 5.28 -15.84
CA LYS A 287 -7.76 6.43 -16.69
C LYS A 287 -8.98 6.81 -17.55
N ALA A 288 -9.67 5.83 -18.13
CA ALA A 288 -10.91 6.06 -18.86
C ALA A 288 -11.97 6.74 -17.95
N ALA A 289 -12.17 6.24 -16.74
CA ALA A 289 -13.11 6.81 -15.79
C ALA A 289 -12.75 8.25 -15.40
N LEU A 290 -11.48 8.54 -15.15
CA LEU A 290 -11.01 9.90 -14.84
C LEU A 290 -11.21 10.86 -16.03
N ASN A 291 -10.94 10.41 -17.26
CA ASN A 291 -11.22 11.22 -18.46
C ASN A 291 -12.71 11.54 -18.60
N LEU A 292 -13.61 10.59 -18.30
CA LEU A 292 -15.07 10.82 -18.27
C LEU A 292 -15.47 11.84 -17.19
N LEU A 293 -14.74 11.91 -16.09
CA LEU A 293 -14.94 12.91 -15.04
C LEU A 293 -14.31 14.28 -15.34
N GLY A 294 -13.72 14.44 -16.54
CA GLY A 294 -13.16 15.71 -17.02
C GLY A 294 -11.71 15.96 -16.63
N PHE A 295 -11.01 14.93 -16.14
CA PHE A 295 -9.54 14.96 -16.01
C PHE A 295 -8.90 14.65 -17.36
N LYS A 296 -7.73 15.23 -17.62
CA LYS A 296 -6.97 15.01 -18.87
C LYS A 296 -5.80 14.08 -18.61
N VAL A 297 -6.11 12.85 -18.11
CA VAL A 297 -5.06 11.88 -17.75
C VAL A 297 -4.56 11.05 -18.94
N GLY A 298 -5.17 11.22 -20.12
CA GLY A 298 -4.76 10.55 -21.35
C GLY A 298 -5.02 9.04 -21.36
N ALA A 299 -4.42 8.37 -22.34
CA ALA A 299 -4.36 6.91 -22.43
C ALA A 299 -3.14 6.35 -21.70
N PRO A 300 -3.12 5.04 -21.35
CA PRO A 300 -1.88 4.40 -20.94
C PRO A 300 -0.82 4.42 -22.07
N ARG A 301 0.44 4.34 -21.68
CA ARG A 301 1.52 4.05 -22.65
C ARG A 301 1.52 2.57 -23.04
N LEU A 302 1.95 2.27 -24.26
CA LEU A 302 2.15 0.88 -24.66
C LEU A 302 3.13 0.17 -23.68
N PRO A 303 2.89 -1.10 -23.37
CA PRO A 303 1.99 -2.07 -24.02
C PRO A 303 0.56 -2.15 -23.43
N LEU A 304 0.14 -1.20 -22.58
CA LEU A 304 -1.19 -1.19 -21.96
C LEU A 304 -2.24 -0.49 -22.83
#